data_36781fe2205ad153bd33f339087e1eed
#
_entry.id   36781fe2205ad153bd33f339087e1eed
#
_cell.length_a   1.000
_cell.length_b   1.000
_cell.length_c   1.000
_cell.angle_alpha   90.00
_cell.angle_beta   90.00
_cell.angle_gamma   90.00
#
_symmetry.space_group_name_H-M   'P 1'
#
loop_
_entity.id
_entity.type
_entity.pdbx_description
1 polymer ?
#
loop_
_entity_poly.entity_id
_entity_poly.type
_entity_poly.pdbx_seq_one_letter_code
_entity_poly.pdbx_strand_id
1 'polypeptide(L)'
;MKDLEDWVAVHRVYKQTGSIHATASILGIARNTVKRLLAKTEPPVYNRKDYSSKIDKFKEQIITWRCEPFNFNGTRIFRELKKRGYEGSIGPIYYYLRRVDEDVGNSISSKATTRHESPPGDQAQFDWSEYTVPIAGRYMTVYCFSMILATSRKKAICFSLREDADAIYEAVQELFDDLGGVTLELLIDNPKAFVIKNNPKSGEEIKYNPHALAMALHLGVELNACPCYWPRKKGKIERPFNYIEEQFIKGNSFASMEDLNARGKAFVNEWCNEVHTTTKRIPNQHYLLEEKAALQPLPKDHYYVSRKIQRKVSPDSYISIGGNKYSVHVRYVGKTVFYRLDYGFRIMLYDSQGKFIEHQEVSYEKHDIRTNPKHYEPIAKKVPTSVPQIRRDFTKLFTNGKRYLEIAGRKFEQPTFHARRIMELQDLYDVEILNRFIGISIDEDKMDIKSFKAMLREYNSGDRHITGFEKADGEEPLSDVFTSAELTRNCSYYEYYAKEVLNA
;
A
#
# COMPACT_ATOMS: atom_id res chain seq x y z
N MET A 1 7.29 -11.24 -63.73
CA MET A 1 8.20 -12.30 -64.22
C MET A 1 7.35 -13.56 -64.30
N LYS A 2 7.52 -14.41 -65.33
CA LYS A 2 6.72 -15.64 -65.48
C LYS A 2 7.37 -16.72 -64.61
N ASP A 3 6.56 -17.40 -63.82
CA ASP A 3 6.96 -18.44 -62.84
C ASP A 3 6.70 -19.85 -63.33
N LEU A 4 6.84 -20.84 -62.41
CA LEU A 4 6.59 -22.24 -62.69
C LEU A 4 5.15 -22.48 -63.20
N GLU A 5 4.17 -21.81 -62.59
CA GLU A 5 2.76 -21.97 -62.94
C GLU A 5 2.48 -21.48 -64.37
N ASP A 6 3.04 -20.32 -64.74
CA ASP A 6 2.96 -19.78 -66.10
C ASP A 6 3.59 -20.73 -67.14
N TRP A 7 4.75 -21.31 -66.77
CA TRP A 7 5.44 -22.26 -67.65
C TRP A 7 4.60 -23.52 -67.89
N VAL A 8 4.07 -24.14 -66.86
CA VAL A 8 3.18 -25.29 -66.87
C VAL A 8 1.90 -24.98 -67.67
N ALA A 9 1.28 -23.84 -67.44
CA ALA A 9 0.07 -23.40 -68.11
C ALA A 9 0.31 -23.26 -69.65
N VAL A 10 1.43 -22.62 -70.01
CA VAL A 10 1.80 -22.49 -71.46
C VAL A 10 1.99 -23.82 -72.15
N HIS A 11 2.74 -24.73 -71.52
CA HIS A 11 2.94 -26.06 -72.13
C HIS A 11 1.66 -26.85 -72.21
N ARG A 12 0.79 -26.82 -71.25
CA ARG A 12 -0.50 -27.53 -71.24
C ARG A 12 -1.44 -26.98 -72.29
N VAL A 13 -1.62 -25.68 -72.39
CA VAL A 13 -2.54 -25.05 -73.36
C VAL A 13 -1.98 -25.20 -74.80
N TYR A 14 -0.66 -25.13 -75.02
CA TYR A 14 -0.05 -25.36 -76.33
C TYR A 14 -0.21 -26.80 -76.79
N LYS A 15 -0.08 -27.80 -75.90
CA LYS A 15 -0.34 -29.17 -76.17
C LYS A 15 -1.77 -29.46 -76.66
N GLN A 16 -2.73 -28.64 -76.17
CA GLN A 16 -4.14 -28.75 -76.57
C GLN A 16 -4.45 -28.04 -77.89
N THR A 17 -3.83 -26.89 -78.14
CA THR A 17 -4.17 -25.97 -79.22
C THR A 17 -3.26 -26.12 -80.49
N GLY A 18 -2.05 -26.64 -80.31
CA GLY A 18 -1.00 -26.70 -81.34
C GLY A 18 -0.55 -25.36 -81.90
N SER A 19 -1.07 -24.25 -81.39
CA SER A 19 -0.87 -22.92 -81.96
C SER A 19 -0.38 -21.91 -80.90
N ILE A 20 0.73 -21.26 -81.20
CA ILE A 20 1.29 -20.17 -80.35
C ILE A 20 0.31 -19.00 -80.22
N HIS A 21 -0.42 -18.70 -81.32
CA HIS A 21 -1.38 -17.61 -81.37
C HIS A 21 -2.58 -17.88 -80.43
N ALA A 22 -3.14 -19.12 -80.58
CA ALA A 22 -4.27 -19.48 -79.71
C ALA A 22 -3.85 -19.59 -78.24
N THR A 23 -2.69 -20.16 -77.95
CA THR A 23 -2.14 -20.23 -76.58
C THR A 23 -1.94 -18.84 -75.99
N ALA A 24 -1.40 -17.88 -76.73
CA ALA A 24 -1.22 -16.49 -76.32
C ALA A 24 -2.53 -15.84 -76.04
N SER A 25 -3.55 -16.02 -76.84
CA SER A 25 -4.91 -15.49 -76.70
C SER A 25 -5.62 -16.06 -75.48
N ILE A 26 -5.59 -17.38 -75.30
CA ILE A 26 -6.24 -18.06 -74.15
C ILE A 26 -5.62 -17.68 -72.81
N LEU A 27 -4.30 -17.55 -72.75
CA LEU A 27 -3.60 -17.24 -71.52
C LEU A 27 -3.40 -15.70 -71.25
N GLY A 28 -3.81 -14.82 -72.19
CA GLY A 28 -3.65 -13.41 -72.07
C GLY A 28 -2.20 -12.93 -72.05
N ILE A 29 -1.25 -13.63 -72.68
CA ILE A 29 0.18 -13.33 -72.66
C ILE A 29 0.73 -13.11 -74.10
N ALA A 30 1.82 -12.33 -74.18
CA ALA A 30 2.41 -11.99 -75.46
C ALA A 30 2.96 -13.27 -76.17
N ARG A 31 2.78 -13.34 -77.49
CA ARG A 31 3.24 -14.51 -78.37
C ARG A 31 4.75 -14.76 -78.15
N ASN A 32 5.57 -13.69 -78.00
CA ASN A 32 6.99 -13.86 -77.78
C ASN A 32 7.30 -14.50 -76.44
N THR A 33 6.45 -14.25 -75.41
CA THR A 33 6.57 -14.88 -74.09
C THR A 33 6.22 -16.33 -74.15
N VAL A 34 5.15 -16.75 -74.92
CA VAL A 34 4.80 -18.15 -75.17
C VAL A 34 5.94 -18.88 -75.90
N LYS A 35 6.45 -18.28 -76.99
CA LYS A 35 7.61 -18.84 -77.75
C LYS A 35 8.84 -19.06 -76.86
N ARG A 36 9.16 -18.10 -75.99
CA ARG A 36 10.30 -18.18 -75.07
C ARG A 36 10.13 -19.24 -73.98
N LEU A 37 8.90 -19.43 -73.50
CA LEU A 37 8.60 -20.43 -72.47
C LEU A 37 8.59 -21.85 -73.10
N LEU A 38 8.04 -22.01 -74.29
CA LEU A 38 8.07 -23.30 -75.01
C LEU A 38 9.47 -23.74 -75.46
N ALA A 39 10.37 -22.79 -75.69
CA ALA A 39 11.77 -23.12 -76.06
C ALA A 39 12.59 -23.57 -74.84
N LYS A 40 12.06 -23.46 -73.60
CA LYS A 40 12.73 -23.98 -72.42
C LYS A 40 12.25 -25.35 -72.06
N THR A 41 13.17 -26.28 -71.98
CA THR A 41 12.94 -27.69 -71.59
C THR A 41 12.68 -27.84 -70.11
N GLU A 42 13.17 -26.84 -69.28
CA GLU A 42 13.02 -26.83 -67.86
C GLU A 42 12.29 -25.50 -67.36
N PRO A 43 11.57 -25.55 -66.23
CA PRO A 43 10.92 -24.38 -65.68
C PRO A 43 11.91 -23.23 -65.43
N PRO A 44 11.51 -21.99 -65.65
CA PRO A 44 12.39 -20.86 -65.39
C PRO A 44 12.65 -20.74 -63.90
N VAL A 45 13.87 -21.00 -63.47
CA VAL A 45 14.34 -20.71 -62.10
C VAL A 45 14.83 -19.25 -62.04
N TYR A 46 14.33 -18.52 -61.05
CA TYR A 46 14.76 -17.15 -60.85
C TYR A 46 16.10 -17.13 -60.10
N ASN A 47 17.20 -17.01 -60.85
CA ASN A 47 18.51 -16.78 -60.31
C ASN A 47 18.80 -15.27 -60.30
N ARG A 48 18.66 -14.63 -59.10
CA ARG A 48 19.13 -13.29 -58.91
C ARG A 48 20.66 -13.32 -58.79
N LYS A 49 21.36 -12.55 -59.61
CA LYS A 49 22.81 -12.37 -59.43
C LYS A 49 23.05 -11.78 -58.04
N ASP A 50 23.90 -12.44 -57.26
CA ASP A 50 24.34 -11.94 -55.99
C ASP A 50 25.18 -10.68 -56.23
N TYR A 51 24.59 -9.53 -55.82
CA TYR A 51 25.31 -8.26 -55.80
C TYR A 51 25.94 -8.12 -54.39
N SER A 52 27.24 -7.80 -54.37
CA SER A 52 27.91 -7.51 -53.12
C SER A 52 27.25 -6.32 -52.43
N SER A 53 26.83 -6.55 -51.19
CA SER A 53 26.20 -5.51 -50.37
C SER A 53 27.24 -4.69 -49.60
N LYS A 54 27.00 -3.39 -49.42
CA LYS A 54 27.87 -2.52 -48.59
C LYS A 54 28.08 -3.07 -47.17
N ILE A 55 27.22 -3.95 -46.71
CA ILE A 55 27.28 -4.59 -45.38
C ILE A 55 28.25 -5.79 -45.37
N ASP A 56 28.60 -6.36 -46.53
CA ASP A 56 29.35 -7.63 -46.58
C ASP A 56 30.71 -7.52 -45.90
N LYS A 57 31.38 -6.38 -46.02
CA LYS A 57 32.64 -6.13 -45.35
C LYS A 57 32.55 -6.07 -43.84
N PHE A 58 31.35 -5.95 -43.28
CA PHE A 58 31.10 -5.73 -41.83
C PHE A 58 30.34 -6.90 -41.17
N LYS A 59 30.04 -7.95 -41.91
CA LYS A 59 29.22 -9.07 -41.41
C LYS A 59 29.81 -9.73 -40.17
N GLU A 60 31.09 -10.02 -40.14
CA GLU A 60 31.76 -10.62 -38.98
C GLU A 60 31.66 -9.72 -37.74
N GLN A 61 31.88 -8.43 -37.95
CA GLN A 61 31.80 -7.42 -36.88
C GLN A 61 30.39 -7.29 -36.35
N ILE A 62 29.38 -7.33 -37.22
CA ILE A 62 27.96 -7.30 -36.85
C ILE A 62 27.61 -8.50 -35.98
N ILE A 63 28.08 -9.70 -36.36
CA ILE A 63 27.85 -10.93 -35.58
C ILE A 63 28.52 -10.79 -34.21
N THR A 64 29.78 -10.37 -34.15
CA THR A 64 30.51 -10.17 -32.89
C THR A 64 29.77 -9.22 -31.97
N TRP A 65 29.23 -8.12 -32.48
CA TRP A 65 28.50 -7.14 -31.66
C TRP A 65 27.06 -7.56 -31.34
N ARG A 66 26.47 -8.44 -32.15
CA ARG A 66 25.14 -8.99 -31.88
C ARG A 66 25.17 -10.07 -30.83
N CYS A 67 26.25 -10.85 -30.77
CA CYS A 67 26.46 -11.91 -29.80
C CYS A 67 27.09 -11.40 -28.52
N GLU A 68 27.14 -12.26 -27.51
CA GLU A 68 27.81 -11.96 -26.25
C GLU A 68 29.34 -11.77 -26.44
N PRO A 69 29.96 -10.93 -25.61
CA PRO A 69 29.40 -10.23 -24.44
C PRO A 69 28.70 -8.90 -24.77
N PHE A 70 28.66 -8.46 -26.02
CA PHE A 70 28.23 -7.10 -26.39
C PHE A 70 26.72 -6.92 -26.48
N ASN A 71 25.98 -7.85 -27.09
CA ASN A 71 24.54 -7.83 -27.27
C ASN A 71 23.96 -6.49 -27.78
N PHE A 72 24.66 -5.84 -28.76
CA PHE A 72 24.24 -4.56 -29.28
C PHE A 72 22.96 -4.67 -30.09
N ASN A 73 22.06 -3.70 -29.90
CA ASN A 73 20.89 -3.57 -30.77
C ASN A 73 21.26 -2.98 -32.13
N GLY A 74 20.39 -3.16 -33.13
CA GLY A 74 20.65 -2.75 -34.51
C GLY A 74 20.98 -1.27 -34.66
N THR A 75 20.39 -0.39 -33.86
CA THR A 75 20.67 1.05 -33.86
C THR A 75 22.09 1.34 -33.38
N ARG A 76 22.55 0.66 -32.34
CA ARG A 76 23.93 0.83 -31.83
C ARG A 76 24.94 0.26 -32.83
N ILE A 77 24.69 -0.91 -33.40
CA ILE A 77 25.50 -1.50 -34.46
C ILE A 77 25.64 -0.52 -35.64
N PHE A 78 24.54 0.07 -36.09
CA PHE A 78 24.57 1.08 -37.15
C PHE A 78 25.46 2.28 -36.82
N ARG A 79 25.36 2.84 -35.61
CA ARG A 79 26.20 3.96 -35.16
C ARG A 79 27.68 3.60 -35.14
N GLU A 80 28.02 2.42 -34.65
CA GLU A 80 29.42 1.94 -34.63
C GLU A 80 29.97 1.65 -36.02
N LEU A 81 29.15 1.12 -36.93
CA LEU A 81 29.50 0.91 -38.33
C LEU A 81 29.73 2.26 -39.09
N LYS A 82 28.87 3.26 -38.81
CA LYS A 82 29.06 4.62 -39.35
C LYS A 82 30.42 5.20 -38.99
N LYS A 83 30.86 5.06 -37.74
CA LYS A 83 32.19 5.48 -37.28
C LYS A 83 33.34 4.75 -38.01
N ARG A 84 33.06 3.56 -38.54
CA ARG A 84 34.03 2.72 -39.28
C ARG A 84 33.88 2.79 -40.79
N GLY A 85 33.20 3.82 -41.30
CA GLY A 85 33.12 4.08 -42.74
C GLY A 85 31.98 3.34 -43.46
N TYR A 86 30.94 2.87 -42.73
CA TYR A 86 29.74 2.33 -43.38
C TYR A 86 28.89 3.46 -43.94
N GLU A 87 28.75 3.51 -45.27
CA GLU A 87 27.97 4.54 -45.99
C GLU A 87 26.55 4.09 -46.39
N GLY A 88 26.10 2.95 -45.90
CA GLY A 88 24.77 2.42 -46.20
C GLY A 88 23.69 3.00 -45.25
N SER A 89 22.43 2.63 -45.55
CA SER A 89 21.29 2.87 -44.65
C SER A 89 21.18 1.78 -43.57
N ILE A 90 20.35 2.01 -42.56
CA ILE A 90 20.13 1.05 -41.46
C ILE A 90 19.36 -0.21 -41.87
N GLY A 91 18.56 -0.13 -42.95
CA GLY A 91 17.69 -1.22 -43.41
C GLY A 91 18.44 -2.55 -43.71
N PRO A 92 19.54 -2.57 -44.51
CA PRO A 92 20.33 -3.76 -44.74
C PRO A 92 20.89 -4.41 -43.46
N ILE A 93 21.21 -3.61 -42.44
CA ILE A 93 21.70 -4.11 -41.16
C ILE A 93 20.59 -4.89 -40.44
N TYR A 94 19.37 -4.32 -40.33
CA TYR A 94 18.24 -5.03 -39.75
C TYR A 94 17.82 -6.26 -40.51
N TYR A 95 17.91 -6.23 -41.85
CA TYR A 95 17.66 -7.41 -42.69
C TYR A 95 18.68 -8.52 -42.41
N TYR A 96 19.97 -8.15 -42.28
CA TYR A 96 21.01 -9.12 -41.98
C TYR A 96 20.90 -9.63 -40.54
N LEU A 97 20.64 -8.77 -39.56
CA LEU A 97 20.44 -9.14 -38.14
C LEU A 97 19.28 -10.15 -38.01
N ARG A 98 18.18 -9.96 -38.75
CA ARG A 98 17.08 -10.93 -38.76
C ARG A 98 17.52 -12.32 -39.14
N ARG A 99 18.36 -12.42 -40.16
CA ARG A 99 18.93 -13.72 -40.61
C ARG A 99 19.90 -14.28 -39.59
N VAL A 100 20.76 -13.46 -39.03
CA VAL A 100 21.69 -13.88 -37.95
C VAL A 100 20.90 -14.36 -36.72
N ASP A 101 19.85 -13.65 -36.32
CA ASP A 101 18.99 -14.05 -35.20
C ASP A 101 18.21 -15.34 -35.53
N GLU A 102 17.82 -15.57 -36.79
CA GLU A 102 17.21 -16.80 -37.27
C GLU A 102 18.23 -17.98 -37.31
N ASP A 103 19.46 -17.75 -37.73
CA ASP A 103 20.53 -18.75 -37.79
C ASP A 103 21.10 -19.10 -36.39
N VAL A 104 21.22 -18.12 -35.49
CA VAL A 104 21.67 -18.30 -34.11
C VAL A 104 20.54 -18.82 -33.19
N GLY A 105 19.29 -18.51 -33.55
CA GLY A 105 18.06 -18.96 -32.87
C GLY A 105 17.54 -20.32 -33.38
N ASN A 106 18.39 -21.13 -33.96
CA ASN A 106 17.98 -22.32 -34.63
C ASN A 106 17.08 -23.25 -33.82
N SER A 107 15.89 -23.39 -34.29
CA SER A 107 14.94 -24.48 -34.20
C SER A 107 13.79 -24.36 -33.20
N ILE A 108 13.82 -23.48 -32.22
CA ILE A 108 12.60 -23.21 -31.45
C ILE A 108 12.29 -21.73 -31.62
N SER A 109 11.22 -21.40 -32.32
CA SER A 109 10.73 -20.03 -32.45
C SER A 109 10.89 -19.32 -31.08
N SER A 110 11.69 -18.23 -31.03
CA SER A 110 11.84 -17.43 -29.82
C SER A 110 10.51 -16.90 -29.28
N LYS A 111 9.42 -17.11 -30.02
CA LYS A 111 8.03 -16.81 -29.66
C LYS A 111 7.27 -18.01 -29.10
N ALA A 112 7.83 -19.23 -29.16
CA ALA A 112 7.18 -20.42 -28.60
C ALA A 112 7.34 -20.38 -27.07
N THR A 113 6.22 -20.41 -26.34
CA THR A 113 6.18 -20.55 -24.89
C THR A 113 5.40 -21.79 -24.53
N THR A 114 5.97 -22.62 -23.68
CA THR A 114 5.25 -23.75 -23.11
C THR A 114 4.30 -23.20 -22.06
N ARG A 115 3.01 -23.52 -22.16
CA ARG A 115 2.06 -23.24 -21.08
C ARG A 115 2.30 -24.25 -19.97
N HIS A 116 2.85 -23.79 -18.86
CA HIS A 116 2.88 -24.55 -17.63
C HIS A 116 1.59 -24.25 -16.85
N GLU A 117 0.71 -25.25 -16.77
CA GLU A 117 -0.40 -25.24 -15.82
C GLU A 117 0.13 -25.86 -14.53
N SER A 118 0.09 -25.09 -13.44
CA SER A 118 0.48 -25.56 -12.11
C SER A 118 -0.70 -26.23 -11.42
N PRO A 119 -0.50 -27.27 -10.61
CA PRO A 119 -1.56 -27.86 -9.78
C PRO A 119 -2.19 -26.82 -8.83
N PRO A 120 -3.41 -27.07 -8.33
CA PRO A 120 -4.01 -26.20 -7.32
C PRO A 120 -3.14 -26.03 -6.09
N GLY A 121 -2.97 -24.79 -5.61
CA GLY A 121 -2.17 -24.47 -4.42
C GLY A 121 -0.65 -24.51 -4.62
N ASP A 122 -0.18 -24.87 -5.81
CA ASP A 122 1.25 -25.00 -6.09
C ASP A 122 1.95 -23.63 -6.18
N GLN A 123 1.46 -22.74 -7.04
CA GLN A 123 2.16 -21.49 -7.36
C GLN A 123 1.26 -20.25 -7.30
N ALA A 124 1.78 -19.19 -6.69
CA ALA A 124 1.32 -17.81 -6.89
C ALA A 124 2.37 -16.99 -7.64
N GLN A 125 1.93 -15.98 -8.38
CA GLN A 125 2.80 -15.02 -9.05
C GLN A 125 2.58 -13.64 -8.43
N PHE A 126 3.68 -12.98 -8.05
CA PHE A 126 3.68 -11.66 -7.42
C PHE A 126 4.40 -10.64 -8.30
N ASP A 127 3.81 -9.46 -8.41
CA ASP A 127 4.38 -8.32 -9.14
C ASP A 127 3.76 -7.01 -8.67
N TRP A 128 4.30 -5.86 -9.10
CA TRP A 128 3.73 -4.55 -8.83
C TRP A 128 3.94 -3.57 -9.97
N SER A 129 3.14 -2.52 -9.95
CA SER A 129 3.22 -1.41 -10.90
C SER A 129 2.97 -0.09 -10.18
N GLU A 130 3.57 0.98 -10.69
CA GLU A 130 3.39 2.33 -10.22
C GLU A 130 2.25 3.03 -10.96
N TYR A 131 1.44 3.80 -10.23
CA TYR A 131 0.39 4.64 -10.79
C TYR A 131 0.40 6.02 -10.15
N THR A 132 -0.08 7.01 -10.89
CA THR A 132 -0.41 8.34 -10.36
C THR A 132 -1.92 8.44 -10.17
N VAL A 133 -2.36 8.60 -8.93
CA VAL A 133 -3.77 8.49 -8.54
C VAL A 133 -4.22 9.75 -7.79
N PRO A 134 -5.41 10.33 -8.10
CA PRO A 134 -5.97 11.44 -7.33
C PRO A 134 -6.56 10.93 -6.00
N ILE A 135 -5.90 11.25 -4.89
CA ILE A 135 -6.31 10.89 -3.52
C ILE A 135 -6.44 12.17 -2.69
N ALA A 136 -7.57 12.34 -1.99
CA ALA A 136 -7.85 13.54 -1.20
C ALA A 136 -7.66 14.86 -1.98
N GLY A 137 -8.00 14.86 -3.27
CA GLY A 137 -7.84 16.01 -4.16
C GLY A 137 -6.42 16.28 -4.66
N ARG A 138 -5.47 15.38 -4.43
CA ARG A 138 -4.06 15.50 -4.87
C ARG A 138 -3.64 14.29 -5.70
N TYR A 139 -2.78 14.52 -6.69
CA TYR A 139 -2.15 13.42 -7.40
C TYR A 139 -0.98 12.85 -6.59
N MET A 140 -1.05 11.57 -6.29
CA MET A 140 -0.04 10.85 -5.51
C MET A 140 0.47 9.65 -6.28
N THR A 141 1.76 9.38 -6.19
CA THR A 141 2.35 8.13 -6.65
C THR A 141 1.98 7.01 -5.69
N VAL A 142 1.40 5.95 -6.22
CA VAL A 142 1.04 4.74 -5.47
C VAL A 142 1.58 3.51 -6.18
N TYR A 143 1.93 2.49 -5.41
CA TYR A 143 2.40 1.20 -5.89
C TYR A 143 1.31 0.17 -5.68
N CYS A 144 0.84 -0.43 -6.78
CA CYS A 144 -0.14 -1.51 -6.75
C CYS A 144 0.58 -2.85 -6.75
N PHE A 145 0.58 -3.53 -5.63
CA PHE A 145 1.04 -4.91 -5.52
C PHE A 145 -0.09 -5.85 -5.92
N SER A 146 0.24 -6.87 -6.71
CA SER A 146 -0.72 -7.84 -7.21
C SER A 146 -0.20 -9.26 -7.04
N MET A 147 -1.07 -10.16 -6.63
CA MET A 147 -0.83 -11.59 -6.58
C MET A 147 -1.90 -12.33 -7.35
N ILE A 148 -1.49 -13.33 -8.12
CA ILE A 148 -2.40 -14.18 -8.89
C ILE A 148 -2.08 -15.65 -8.64
N LEU A 149 -3.09 -16.43 -8.31
CA LEU A 149 -2.95 -17.89 -8.20
C LEU A 149 -2.83 -18.52 -9.59
N ALA A 150 -1.91 -19.45 -9.73
CA ALA A 150 -1.55 -20.00 -11.03
C ALA A 150 -2.64 -20.88 -11.66
N THR A 151 -3.48 -21.52 -10.89
CA THR A 151 -4.53 -22.43 -11.34
C THR A 151 -5.86 -21.71 -11.58
N SER A 152 -6.47 -21.18 -10.55
CA SER A 152 -7.79 -20.52 -10.65
C SER A 152 -7.75 -19.17 -11.36
N ARG A 153 -6.59 -18.51 -11.42
CA ARG A 153 -6.45 -17.12 -11.84
C ARG A 153 -7.10 -16.11 -10.89
N LYS A 154 -7.42 -16.54 -9.66
CA LYS A 154 -7.89 -15.63 -8.62
C LYS A 154 -6.78 -14.62 -8.31
N LYS A 155 -7.20 -13.36 -8.15
CA LYS A 155 -6.30 -12.23 -7.96
C LYS A 155 -6.58 -11.58 -6.61
N ALA A 156 -5.53 -10.98 -6.04
CA ALA A 156 -5.60 -10.04 -4.94
C ALA A 156 -4.71 -8.85 -5.27
N ILE A 157 -5.10 -7.65 -4.79
CA ILE A 157 -4.30 -6.43 -4.93
C ILE A 157 -4.31 -5.63 -3.63
N CYS A 158 -3.20 -4.93 -3.37
CA CYS A 158 -3.13 -3.88 -2.36
C CYS A 158 -2.29 -2.70 -2.86
N PHE A 159 -2.57 -1.51 -2.33
CA PHE A 159 -1.89 -0.28 -2.70
C PHE A 159 -1.07 0.26 -1.53
N SER A 160 0.12 0.77 -1.84
CA SER A 160 1.05 1.35 -0.89
C SER A 160 1.58 2.69 -1.41
N LEU A 161 2.00 3.58 -0.50
CA LEU A 161 2.79 4.77 -0.84
C LEU A 161 4.30 4.49 -0.92
N ARG A 162 4.72 3.25 -0.65
CA ARG A 162 6.12 2.82 -0.62
C ARG A 162 6.30 1.54 -1.45
N GLU A 163 7.49 1.39 -2.05
CA GLU A 163 7.93 0.18 -2.77
C GLU A 163 9.22 -0.42 -2.19
N ASP A 164 9.59 0.00 -0.97
CA ASP A 164 10.77 -0.58 -0.32
C ASP A 164 10.54 -2.03 0.13
N ALA A 165 11.60 -2.67 0.58
CA ALA A 165 11.54 -4.09 0.95
C ALA A 165 10.48 -4.39 2.02
N ASP A 166 10.29 -3.48 2.99
CA ASP A 166 9.29 -3.65 4.05
C ASP A 166 7.88 -3.65 3.48
N ALA A 167 7.54 -2.66 2.62
CA ALA A 167 6.24 -2.57 1.96
C ALA A 167 5.97 -3.78 1.06
N ILE A 168 6.99 -4.29 0.37
CA ILE A 168 6.89 -5.50 -0.47
C ILE A 168 6.56 -6.73 0.39
N TYR A 169 7.25 -6.92 1.52
CA TYR A 169 6.99 -8.06 2.39
C TYR A 169 5.64 -7.96 3.12
N GLU A 170 5.23 -6.76 3.50
CA GLU A 170 3.88 -6.50 4.01
C GLU A 170 2.83 -6.87 2.97
N ALA A 171 3.01 -6.40 1.72
CA ALA A 171 2.10 -6.67 0.62
C ALA A 171 1.96 -8.16 0.30
N VAL A 172 3.06 -8.92 0.26
CA VAL A 172 3.02 -10.37 0.02
C VAL A 172 2.14 -11.07 1.06
N GLN A 173 2.28 -10.70 2.32
CA GLN A 173 1.51 -11.31 3.42
C GLN A 173 0.03 -10.93 3.35
N GLU A 174 -0.29 -9.63 3.18
CA GLU A 174 -1.68 -9.18 3.04
C GLU A 174 -2.38 -9.82 1.83
N LEU A 175 -1.66 -10.01 0.72
CA LEU A 175 -2.22 -10.64 -0.46
C LEU A 175 -2.51 -12.13 -0.24
N PHE A 176 -1.68 -12.84 0.53
CA PHE A 176 -2.00 -14.21 0.96
C PHE A 176 -3.16 -14.26 1.95
N ASP A 177 -3.28 -13.27 2.86
CA ASP A 177 -4.47 -13.15 3.73
C ASP A 177 -5.74 -12.97 2.91
N ASP A 178 -5.74 -12.09 1.91
CA ASP A 178 -6.86 -11.85 1.00
C ASP A 178 -7.20 -13.09 0.15
N LEU A 179 -6.19 -13.89 -0.20
CA LEU A 179 -6.38 -15.16 -0.88
C LEU A 179 -6.80 -16.30 0.06
N GLY A 180 -6.65 -16.12 1.38
CA GLY A 180 -7.09 -17.07 2.39
C GLY A 180 -6.17 -18.28 2.57
N GLY A 181 -4.90 -18.19 2.20
CA GLY A 181 -3.90 -19.25 2.36
C GLY A 181 -2.64 -19.00 1.53
N VAL A 182 -1.63 -19.82 1.74
CA VAL A 182 -0.29 -19.70 1.12
C VAL A 182 -0.06 -20.82 0.12
N THR A 183 0.52 -20.51 -1.03
CA THR A 183 0.94 -21.52 -2.03
C THR A 183 2.27 -22.16 -1.65
N LEU A 184 2.60 -23.29 -2.27
CA LEU A 184 3.91 -23.93 -2.07
C LEU A 184 5.04 -23.05 -2.61
N GLU A 185 4.82 -22.38 -3.75
CA GLU A 185 5.80 -21.56 -4.45
C GLU A 185 5.27 -20.15 -4.69
N LEU A 186 6.14 -19.15 -4.53
CA LEU A 186 5.91 -17.76 -4.93
C LEU A 186 6.87 -17.38 -6.05
N LEU A 187 6.33 -17.21 -7.26
CA LEU A 187 7.08 -16.74 -8.42
C LEU A 187 7.25 -15.23 -8.36
N ILE A 188 8.49 -14.77 -8.37
CA ILE A 188 8.87 -13.36 -8.23
C ILE A 188 9.84 -12.95 -9.35
N ASP A 189 9.88 -11.64 -9.63
CA ASP A 189 10.98 -11.06 -10.40
C ASP A 189 12.25 -10.95 -9.54
N ASN A 190 13.30 -10.37 -10.11
CA ASN A 190 14.61 -10.21 -9.48
C ASN A 190 14.84 -8.80 -8.86
N PRO A 191 13.89 -8.14 -8.17
CA PRO A 191 14.19 -6.90 -7.46
C PRO A 191 15.10 -7.19 -6.26
N LYS A 192 15.88 -6.20 -5.87
CA LYS A 192 16.85 -6.34 -4.75
C LYS A 192 16.20 -6.70 -3.41
N ALA A 193 14.92 -6.41 -3.25
CA ALA A 193 14.15 -6.84 -2.07
C ALA A 193 14.15 -8.37 -1.93
N PHE A 194 14.03 -9.12 -3.05
CA PHE A 194 14.02 -10.57 -3.05
C PHE A 194 15.36 -11.19 -3.41
N VAL A 195 16.05 -10.67 -4.43
CA VAL A 195 17.21 -11.31 -5.06
C VAL A 195 18.41 -10.37 -5.07
N ILE A 196 19.46 -10.77 -4.36
CA ILE A 196 20.74 -10.03 -4.34
C ILE A 196 21.54 -10.32 -5.62
N LYS A 197 21.60 -11.58 -6.04
CA LYS A 197 22.34 -12.02 -7.22
C LYS A 197 21.62 -13.19 -7.89
N ASN A 198 21.34 -13.01 -9.18
CA ASN A 198 20.86 -14.07 -10.04
C ASN A 198 21.64 -13.97 -11.36
N ASN A 199 22.64 -14.85 -11.54
CA ASN A 199 23.43 -14.89 -12.76
C ASN A 199 23.40 -16.31 -13.35
N PRO A 200 22.47 -16.59 -14.27
CA PRO A 200 22.28 -17.92 -14.85
C PRO A 200 23.50 -18.44 -15.63
N LYS A 201 24.45 -17.54 -15.99
CA LYS A 201 25.65 -17.93 -16.78
C LYS A 201 26.81 -18.38 -15.92
N SER A 202 26.84 -18.01 -14.63
CA SER A 202 27.94 -18.41 -13.75
C SER A 202 27.81 -19.80 -13.18
N GLY A 203 26.67 -20.46 -13.39
CA GLY A 203 26.37 -21.74 -12.70
C GLY A 203 26.24 -21.62 -11.17
N GLU A 204 26.28 -20.39 -10.65
CA GLU A 204 26.10 -20.12 -9.23
C GLU A 204 24.63 -20.18 -8.84
N GLU A 205 24.36 -20.62 -7.62
CA GLU A 205 23.03 -20.59 -7.05
C GLU A 205 22.50 -19.15 -6.88
N ILE A 206 21.18 -18.97 -6.98
CA ILE A 206 20.53 -17.68 -6.78
C ILE A 206 20.74 -17.25 -5.33
N LYS A 207 21.29 -16.05 -5.12
CA LYS A 207 21.44 -15.47 -3.80
C LYS A 207 20.25 -14.59 -3.46
N TYR A 208 19.36 -15.08 -2.63
CA TYR A 208 18.21 -14.36 -2.11
C TYR A 208 18.58 -13.38 -1.00
N ASN A 209 17.74 -12.38 -0.78
CA ASN A 209 17.82 -11.47 0.36
C ASN A 209 17.49 -12.25 1.65
N PRO A 210 18.32 -12.15 2.73
CA PRO A 210 18.04 -12.86 3.97
C PRO A 210 16.67 -12.56 4.60
N HIS A 211 16.20 -11.32 4.49
CA HIS A 211 14.86 -10.94 4.99
C HIS A 211 13.74 -11.56 4.15
N ALA A 212 13.92 -11.67 2.83
CA ALA A 212 12.99 -12.37 1.96
C ALA A 212 12.91 -13.86 2.30
N LEU A 213 14.07 -14.51 2.54
CA LEU A 213 14.11 -15.91 2.98
C LEU A 213 13.45 -16.10 4.36
N ALA A 214 13.68 -15.17 5.29
CA ALA A 214 13.05 -15.24 6.61
C ALA A 214 11.53 -15.10 6.53
N MET A 215 11.03 -14.17 5.69
CA MET A 215 9.60 -14.04 5.39
C MET A 215 9.04 -15.30 4.73
N ALA A 216 9.72 -15.83 3.73
CA ALA A 216 9.30 -17.04 3.02
C ALA A 216 9.24 -18.26 3.95
N LEU A 217 10.23 -18.41 4.83
CA LEU A 217 10.25 -19.46 5.86
C LEU A 217 9.09 -19.28 6.85
N HIS A 218 8.80 -18.05 7.27
CA HIS A 218 7.68 -17.74 8.16
C HIS A 218 6.33 -18.10 7.53
N LEU A 219 6.15 -17.81 6.22
CA LEU A 219 4.96 -18.15 5.47
C LEU A 219 4.88 -19.63 5.08
N GLY A 220 5.99 -20.35 5.06
CA GLY A 220 6.05 -21.72 4.53
C GLY A 220 6.02 -21.78 3.00
N VAL A 221 6.46 -20.73 2.29
CA VAL A 221 6.49 -20.64 0.83
C VAL A 221 7.90 -20.69 0.29
N GLU A 222 8.12 -21.38 -0.83
CA GLU A 222 9.39 -21.36 -1.55
C GLU A 222 9.45 -20.17 -2.53
N LEU A 223 10.55 -19.40 -2.50
CA LEU A 223 10.76 -18.31 -3.46
C LEU A 223 11.34 -18.86 -4.76
N ASN A 224 10.66 -18.61 -5.87
CA ASN A 224 11.14 -18.93 -7.20
C ASN A 224 11.36 -17.63 -7.99
N ALA A 225 12.63 -17.28 -8.19
CA ALA A 225 12.99 -16.10 -8.98
C ALA A 225 12.95 -16.43 -10.47
N CYS A 226 12.29 -15.57 -11.26
CA CYS A 226 12.28 -15.69 -12.71
C CYS A 226 13.71 -15.72 -13.25
N PRO A 227 14.05 -16.65 -14.18
CA PRO A 227 15.34 -16.60 -14.85
C PRO A 227 15.56 -15.26 -15.54
N CYS A 228 16.76 -14.68 -15.36
CA CYS A 228 17.13 -13.47 -16.06
C CYS A 228 16.95 -13.65 -17.57
N TYR A 229 16.38 -12.64 -18.24
CA TYR A 229 16.12 -12.62 -19.69
C TYR A 229 14.99 -13.56 -20.22
N TRP A 230 14.13 -14.11 -19.36
CA TRP A 230 12.94 -14.85 -19.77
C TRP A 230 11.63 -14.19 -19.31
N PRO A 231 11.28 -13.00 -19.82
CA PRO A 231 10.08 -12.26 -19.39
C PRO A 231 8.77 -13.01 -19.62
N ARG A 232 8.78 -14.01 -20.52
CA ARG A 232 7.58 -14.76 -20.89
C ARG A 232 7.06 -15.76 -19.85
N LYS A 233 7.86 -16.14 -18.85
CA LYS A 233 7.39 -16.96 -17.72
C LYS A 233 6.32 -16.24 -16.88
N LYS A 234 6.32 -14.93 -16.88
CA LYS A 234 5.46 -14.06 -16.08
C LYS A 234 4.21 -13.55 -16.83
N GLY A 235 3.92 -14.06 -18.00
CA GLY A 235 2.82 -13.59 -18.86
C GLY A 235 1.41 -13.71 -18.27
N LYS A 236 1.26 -14.25 -17.06
CA LYS A 236 -0.01 -14.32 -16.32
C LYS A 236 -0.32 -13.01 -15.58
N ILE A 237 0.71 -12.23 -15.19
CA ILE A 237 0.55 -11.05 -14.32
C ILE A 237 0.77 -9.69 -15.02
N GLU A 238 1.44 -9.61 -16.18
CA GLU A 238 1.68 -8.34 -16.87
C GLU A 238 0.40 -7.67 -17.42
N ARG A 239 -0.56 -8.45 -17.91
CA ARG A 239 -1.83 -7.93 -18.45
C ARG A 239 -2.76 -7.32 -17.39
N PRO A 240 -2.83 -7.84 -16.14
CA PRO A 240 -3.66 -7.29 -15.10
C PRO A 240 -3.42 -5.82 -14.79
N PHE A 241 -2.19 -5.34 -14.81
CA PHE A 241 -1.86 -3.95 -14.47
C PHE A 241 -2.47 -2.93 -15.45
N ASN A 242 -2.41 -3.22 -16.76
CA ASN A 242 -3.07 -2.37 -17.74
C ASN A 242 -4.61 -2.37 -17.56
N TYR A 243 -5.20 -3.50 -17.19
CA TYR A 243 -6.63 -3.60 -16.92
C TYR A 243 -7.02 -2.83 -15.66
N ILE A 244 -6.22 -2.91 -14.59
CA ILE A 244 -6.42 -2.11 -13.37
C ILE A 244 -6.32 -0.62 -13.69
N GLU A 245 -5.33 -0.20 -14.48
CA GLU A 245 -5.17 1.19 -14.90
C GLU A 245 -6.40 1.70 -15.66
N GLU A 246 -6.80 0.99 -16.71
CA GLU A 246 -7.87 1.41 -17.63
C GLU A 246 -9.26 1.31 -17.01
N GLN A 247 -9.54 0.30 -16.18
CA GLN A 247 -10.88 0.03 -15.68
C GLN A 247 -11.11 0.51 -14.24
N PHE A 248 -10.05 0.71 -13.47
CA PHE A 248 -10.19 1.08 -12.05
C PHE A 248 -9.55 2.42 -11.70
N ILE A 249 -8.35 2.73 -12.22
CA ILE A 249 -7.64 3.97 -11.84
C ILE A 249 -8.15 5.16 -12.66
N LYS A 250 -8.18 5.04 -13.98
CA LYS A 250 -8.57 6.16 -14.88
C LYS A 250 -10.00 6.63 -14.61
N GLY A 251 -10.15 7.93 -14.46
CA GLY A 251 -11.44 8.57 -14.23
C GLY A 251 -11.98 8.46 -12.80
N ASN A 252 -11.32 7.77 -11.89
CA ASN A 252 -11.68 7.68 -10.48
C ASN A 252 -10.83 8.62 -9.62
N SER A 253 -11.42 9.07 -8.50
CA SER A 253 -10.75 9.75 -7.40
C SER A 253 -11.10 9.06 -6.09
N PHE A 254 -10.20 9.14 -5.13
CA PHE A 254 -10.31 8.42 -3.87
C PHE A 254 -10.22 9.38 -2.70
N ALA A 255 -10.99 9.12 -1.64
CA ALA A 255 -10.99 9.94 -0.45
C ALA A 255 -9.69 9.76 0.37
N SER A 256 -9.15 8.55 0.40
CA SER A 256 -7.94 8.18 1.14
C SER A 256 -7.28 6.93 0.54
N MET A 257 -6.11 6.55 1.05
CA MET A 257 -5.45 5.28 0.70
C MET A 257 -6.28 4.07 1.17
N GLU A 258 -7.01 4.19 2.27
CA GLU A 258 -7.91 3.13 2.72
C GLU A 258 -9.10 2.96 1.78
N ASP A 259 -9.68 4.07 1.28
CA ASP A 259 -10.74 4.04 0.26
C ASP A 259 -10.24 3.41 -1.04
N LEU A 260 -9.04 3.77 -1.50
CA LEU A 260 -8.40 3.18 -2.67
C LEU A 260 -8.25 1.66 -2.51
N ASN A 261 -7.73 1.20 -1.37
CA ASN A 261 -7.56 -0.23 -1.09
C ASN A 261 -8.89 -0.97 -1.00
N ALA A 262 -9.87 -0.42 -0.28
CA ALA A 262 -11.20 -1.04 -0.13
C ALA A 262 -11.91 -1.20 -1.49
N ARG A 263 -11.90 -0.12 -2.31
CA ARG A 263 -12.50 -0.14 -3.66
C ARG A 263 -11.69 -1.02 -4.62
N GLY A 264 -10.36 -1.06 -4.49
CA GLY A 264 -9.50 -1.95 -5.27
C GLY A 264 -9.77 -3.42 -5.01
N LYS A 265 -9.92 -3.83 -3.73
CA LYS A 265 -10.31 -5.20 -3.35
C LYS A 265 -11.69 -5.57 -3.89
N ALA A 266 -12.67 -4.66 -3.80
CA ALA A 266 -14.00 -4.87 -4.35
C ALA A 266 -13.96 -5.05 -5.87
N PHE A 267 -13.24 -4.17 -6.60
CA PHE A 267 -13.06 -4.25 -8.05
C PHE A 267 -12.45 -5.58 -8.50
N VAL A 268 -11.36 -6.01 -7.85
CA VAL A 268 -10.70 -7.28 -8.22
C VAL A 268 -11.59 -8.47 -7.89
N ASN A 269 -12.36 -8.42 -6.80
CA ASN A 269 -13.32 -9.49 -6.49
C ASN A 269 -14.43 -9.57 -7.55
N GLU A 270 -14.94 -8.43 -8.04
CA GLU A 270 -15.89 -8.38 -9.14
C GLU A 270 -15.27 -8.93 -10.42
N TRP A 271 -14.07 -8.49 -10.79
CA TRP A 271 -13.34 -9.02 -11.94
C TRP A 271 -13.11 -10.53 -11.86
N CYS A 272 -12.86 -11.08 -10.68
CA CYS A 272 -12.72 -12.52 -10.49
C CYS A 272 -14.05 -13.30 -10.60
N ASN A 273 -15.21 -12.62 -10.74
CA ASN A 273 -16.50 -13.24 -11.07
C ASN A 273 -16.77 -13.26 -12.58
N GLU A 274 -15.94 -12.63 -13.40
CA GLU A 274 -16.03 -12.73 -14.86
C GLU A 274 -15.38 -14.01 -15.39
N VAL A 275 -15.84 -14.46 -16.57
CA VAL A 275 -15.24 -15.63 -17.22
C VAL A 275 -13.83 -15.30 -17.72
N HIS A 276 -12.84 -15.96 -17.17
CA HIS A 276 -11.44 -15.77 -17.59
C HIS A 276 -11.19 -16.26 -19.02
N THR A 277 -10.63 -15.40 -19.86
CA THR A 277 -10.47 -15.63 -21.30
C THR A 277 -9.68 -16.89 -21.66
N THR A 278 -8.67 -17.26 -20.87
CA THR A 278 -7.79 -18.40 -21.13
C THR A 278 -8.34 -19.71 -20.55
N THR A 279 -8.77 -19.69 -19.28
CA THR A 279 -9.25 -20.91 -18.60
C THR A 279 -10.70 -21.24 -18.92
N LYS A 280 -11.47 -20.28 -19.47
CA LYS A 280 -12.91 -20.38 -19.72
C LYS A 280 -13.73 -20.70 -18.48
N ARG A 281 -13.15 -20.43 -17.29
CA ARG A 281 -13.78 -20.61 -15.98
C ARG A 281 -13.86 -19.27 -15.25
N ILE A 282 -14.75 -19.16 -14.28
CA ILE A 282 -14.86 -18.02 -13.36
C ILE A 282 -13.84 -18.21 -12.24
N PRO A 283 -12.84 -17.31 -12.08
CA PRO A 283 -11.75 -17.47 -11.10
C PRO A 283 -12.22 -17.74 -9.68
N ASN A 284 -13.21 -17.00 -9.17
CA ASN A 284 -13.73 -17.20 -7.82
C ASN A 284 -14.37 -18.58 -7.62
N GLN A 285 -15.13 -19.09 -8.61
CA GLN A 285 -15.73 -20.42 -8.54
C GLN A 285 -14.65 -21.50 -8.61
N HIS A 286 -13.71 -21.37 -9.55
CA HIS A 286 -12.60 -22.30 -9.72
C HIS A 286 -11.74 -22.38 -8.44
N TYR A 287 -11.46 -21.23 -7.85
CA TYR A 287 -10.74 -21.13 -6.57
C TYR A 287 -11.47 -21.90 -5.44
N LEU A 288 -12.77 -21.65 -5.26
CA LEU A 288 -13.54 -22.28 -4.18
C LEU A 288 -13.64 -23.79 -4.34
N LEU A 289 -13.76 -24.28 -5.59
CA LEU A 289 -13.98 -25.70 -5.86
C LEU A 289 -12.67 -26.52 -5.80
N GLU A 290 -11.57 -25.98 -6.27
CA GLU A 290 -10.36 -26.79 -6.52
C GLU A 290 -9.11 -26.25 -5.77
N GLU A 291 -8.93 -24.93 -5.64
CA GLU A 291 -7.65 -24.38 -5.19
C GLU A 291 -7.61 -24.01 -3.70
N LYS A 292 -8.73 -23.54 -3.13
CA LYS A 292 -8.79 -23.11 -1.73
C LYS A 292 -8.35 -24.17 -0.74
N ALA A 293 -8.78 -25.41 -0.94
CA ALA A 293 -8.46 -26.53 -0.07
C ALA A 293 -7.01 -27.00 -0.19
N ALA A 294 -6.33 -26.63 -1.29
CA ALA A 294 -4.94 -26.98 -1.53
C ALA A 294 -3.93 -25.94 -1.00
N LEU A 295 -4.40 -24.76 -0.59
CA LEU A 295 -3.54 -23.75 0.02
C LEU A 295 -3.12 -24.16 1.44
N GLN A 296 -1.89 -23.82 1.79
CA GLN A 296 -1.37 -23.96 3.15
C GLN A 296 -2.05 -22.95 4.09
N PRO A 297 -2.17 -23.27 5.40
CA PRO A 297 -2.72 -22.35 6.38
C PRO A 297 -1.83 -21.11 6.54
N LEU A 298 -2.47 -19.97 6.78
CA LEU A 298 -1.79 -18.72 7.10
C LEU A 298 -1.10 -18.81 8.46
N PRO A 299 0.08 -18.19 8.64
CA PRO A 299 0.68 -18.02 9.97
C PRO A 299 -0.21 -17.12 10.84
N LYS A 300 -0.10 -17.26 12.16
CA LYS A 300 -0.88 -16.46 13.13
C LYS A 300 -0.52 -14.98 13.11
N ASP A 301 0.75 -14.68 12.89
CA ASP A 301 1.30 -13.32 12.92
C ASP A 301 2.05 -13.03 11.63
N HIS A 302 2.13 -11.76 11.24
CA HIS A 302 2.95 -11.32 10.11
C HIS A 302 4.44 -11.20 10.49
N TYR A 303 5.30 -11.49 9.54
CA TYR A 303 6.73 -11.21 9.61
C TYR A 303 7.00 -9.73 9.30
N TYR A 304 7.79 -9.06 10.12
CA TYR A 304 8.17 -7.67 9.92
C TYR A 304 9.68 -7.48 10.07
N VAL A 305 10.27 -6.78 9.11
CA VAL A 305 11.70 -6.39 9.14
C VAL A 305 11.89 -5.15 9.99
N SER A 306 11.02 -4.16 9.81
CA SER A 306 11.09 -2.88 10.51
C SER A 306 10.82 -3.01 12.00
N ARG A 307 11.73 -2.46 12.80
CA ARG A 307 11.51 -2.36 14.25
C ARG A 307 10.47 -1.29 14.55
N LYS A 308 9.65 -1.57 15.56
CA LYS A 308 8.74 -0.57 16.11
C LYS A 308 9.55 0.61 16.66
N ILE A 309 9.16 1.83 16.28
CA ILE A 309 9.83 3.07 16.68
C ILE A 309 9.15 3.60 17.94
N GLN A 310 9.93 3.88 18.99
CA GLN A 310 9.40 4.41 20.24
C GLN A 310 9.10 5.92 20.16
N ARG A 311 8.03 6.37 20.83
CA ARG A 311 7.68 7.76 21.05
C ARG A 311 7.12 7.95 22.46
N LYS A 312 7.51 9.04 23.12
CA LYS A 312 6.90 9.46 24.39
C LYS A 312 5.64 10.27 24.09
N VAL A 313 4.55 9.95 24.74
CA VAL A 313 3.30 10.69 24.59
C VAL A 313 3.42 11.99 25.41
N SER A 314 3.21 13.13 24.73
CA SER A 314 3.28 14.46 25.34
C SER A 314 2.13 14.72 26.32
N PRO A 315 2.24 15.74 27.18
CA PRO A 315 1.16 16.11 28.14
C PRO A 315 -0.17 16.47 27.48
N ASP A 316 -0.12 16.96 26.24
CA ASP A 316 -1.28 17.26 25.39
C ASP A 316 -1.83 16.05 24.65
N SER A 317 -1.31 14.84 24.97
CA SER A 317 -1.76 13.53 24.44
C SER A 317 -1.45 13.29 22.97
N TYR A 318 -0.32 13.80 22.47
CA TYR A 318 0.15 13.59 21.11
C TYR A 318 1.49 12.86 21.04
N ILE A 319 1.71 12.25 19.89
CA ILE A 319 3.02 11.79 19.42
C ILE A 319 3.35 12.47 18.10
N SER A 320 4.63 12.67 17.81
CA SER A 320 5.10 13.25 16.55
C SER A 320 5.64 12.17 15.63
N ILE A 321 5.13 12.12 14.39
CA ILE A 321 5.57 11.21 13.32
C ILE A 321 5.67 12.01 12.03
N GLY A 322 6.84 12.00 11.37
CA GLY A 322 7.03 12.68 10.09
C GLY A 322 6.76 14.19 10.11
N GLY A 323 6.90 14.86 11.27
CA GLY A 323 6.59 16.28 11.43
C GLY A 323 5.13 16.60 11.74
N ASN A 324 4.24 15.60 11.71
CA ASN A 324 2.82 15.71 12.07
C ASN A 324 2.57 15.22 13.48
N LYS A 325 1.48 15.69 14.11
CA LYS A 325 1.05 15.27 15.45
C LYS A 325 -0.20 14.39 15.35
N TYR A 326 -0.17 13.28 16.09
CA TYR A 326 -1.27 12.32 16.17
C TYR A 326 -1.68 12.13 17.61
N SER A 327 -2.96 12.32 17.92
CA SER A 327 -3.44 12.11 19.29
C SER A 327 -3.41 10.63 19.67
N VAL A 328 -3.13 10.35 20.91
CA VAL A 328 -3.18 9.01 21.53
C VAL A 328 -4.06 9.10 22.76
N HIS A 329 -4.74 8.01 23.13
CA HIS A 329 -5.63 8.04 24.28
C HIS A 329 -4.92 8.54 25.56
N VAL A 330 -5.57 9.43 26.30
CA VAL A 330 -4.99 10.14 27.47
C VAL A 330 -4.37 9.23 28.54
N ARG A 331 -4.79 7.98 28.65
CA ARG A 331 -4.19 6.98 29.56
C ARG A 331 -2.71 6.71 29.29
N TYR A 332 -2.21 7.09 28.10
CA TYR A 332 -0.81 6.92 27.71
C TYR A 332 0.04 8.17 27.87
N VAL A 333 -0.54 9.30 28.34
CA VAL A 333 0.20 10.54 28.61
C VAL A 333 1.39 10.26 29.52
N GLY A 334 2.57 10.76 29.14
CA GLY A 334 3.83 10.54 29.83
C GLY A 334 4.46 9.15 29.66
N LYS A 335 3.73 8.20 29.07
CA LYS A 335 4.24 6.85 28.79
C LYS A 335 4.89 6.78 27.42
N THR A 336 5.69 5.76 27.21
CA THR A 336 6.26 5.41 25.92
C THR A 336 5.30 4.49 25.18
N VAL A 337 5.00 4.83 23.92
CA VAL A 337 4.30 4.00 22.95
C VAL A 337 5.22 3.68 21.79
N PHE A 338 4.92 2.64 21.05
CA PHE A 338 5.65 2.22 19.86
C PHE A 338 4.76 2.35 18.65
N TYR A 339 5.33 2.74 17.52
CA TYR A 339 4.61 2.73 16.26
C TYR A 339 5.37 2.03 15.16
N ARG A 340 4.64 1.55 14.17
CA ARG A 340 5.13 1.07 12.89
C ARG A 340 4.30 1.75 11.79
N LEU A 341 4.94 2.01 10.67
CA LEU A 341 4.29 2.61 9.51
C LEU A 341 4.10 1.54 8.44
N ASP A 342 2.88 1.03 8.31
CA ASP A 342 2.53 0.03 7.31
C ASP A 342 2.13 0.73 6.00
N TYR A 343 2.60 0.23 4.87
CA TYR A 343 2.33 0.73 3.51
C TYR A 343 2.61 2.23 3.29
N GLY A 344 3.29 2.90 4.20
CA GLY A 344 3.55 4.34 4.15
C GLY A 344 2.36 5.23 4.51
N PHE A 345 1.18 4.69 4.73
CA PHE A 345 -0.01 5.48 5.05
C PHE A 345 -0.71 5.10 6.36
N ARG A 346 -0.44 3.96 6.95
CA ARG A 346 -1.10 3.47 8.17
C ARG A 346 -0.13 3.43 9.34
N ILE A 347 -0.41 4.21 10.38
CA ILE A 347 0.32 4.21 11.64
C ILE A 347 -0.29 3.15 12.54
N MET A 348 0.45 2.11 12.88
CA MET A 348 0.06 1.08 13.84
C MET A 348 0.68 1.39 15.19
N LEU A 349 -0.14 1.63 16.22
CA LEU A 349 0.30 2.00 17.57
C LEU A 349 0.26 0.81 18.53
N TYR A 350 1.29 0.72 19.37
CA TYR A 350 1.46 -0.35 20.36
C TYR A 350 1.89 0.23 21.71
N ASP A 351 1.50 -0.40 22.78
CA ASP A 351 1.97 -0.06 24.14
C ASP A 351 3.40 -0.57 24.41
N SER A 352 3.91 -0.30 25.61
CA SER A 352 5.25 -0.73 26.04
C SER A 352 5.42 -2.25 26.12
N GLN A 353 4.33 -3.00 26.17
CA GLN A 353 4.33 -4.49 26.18
C GLN A 353 4.16 -5.07 24.78
N GLY A 354 4.07 -4.22 23.76
CA GLY A 354 3.88 -4.64 22.38
C GLY A 354 2.42 -4.94 22.00
N LYS A 355 1.46 -4.69 22.92
CA LYS A 355 0.04 -4.87 22.64
C LYS A 355 -0.45 -3.78 21.71
N PHE A 356 -1.22 -4.17 20.69
CA PHE A 356 -1.86 -3.23 19.77
C PHE A 356 -2.82 -2.28 20.49
N ILE A 357 -2.74 -0.99 20.19
CA ILE A 357 -3.60 0.07 20.72
C ILE A 357 -4.68 0.41 19.69
N GLU A 358 -4.24 0.91 18.54
CA GLU A 358 -5.09 1.37 17.44
C GLU A 358 -4.26 1.58 16.18
N HIS A 359 -4.94 1.87 15.07
CA HIS A 359 -4.30 2.38 13.85
C HIS A 359 -4.87 3.76 13.50
N GLN A 360 -4.04 4.57 12.84
CA GLN A 360 -4.42 5.89 12.31
C GLN A 360 -3.84 6.06 10.90
N GLU A 361 -4.51 6.83 10.06
CA GLU A 361 -4.01 7.16 8.73
C GLU A 361 -3.02 8.33 8.81
N VAL A 362 -1.93 8.24 8.06
CA VAL A 362 -0.95 9.33 7.94
C VAL A 362 -1.60 10.54 7.27
N SER A 363 -1.33 11.73 7.80
CA SER A 363 -1.75 12.96 7.14
C SER A 363 -0.91 13.23 5.92
N TYR A 364 -1.55 13.58 4.82
CA TYR A 364 -0.89 14.00 3.57
C TYR A 364 -0.40 15.46 3.62
N GLU A 365 -0.78 16.21 4.68
CA GLU A 365 -0.31 17.57 4.96
C GLU A 365 0.98 17.53 5.79
N LYS A 366 1.80 18.59 5.68
CA LYS A 366 2.93 18.82 6.57
C LYS A 366 2.48 19.65 7.78
N HIS A 367 3.01 19.31 8.96
CA HIS A 367 2.72 20.00 10.22
C HIS A 367 1.24 19.92 10.64
N ASP A 368 0.54 18.91 10.17
CA ASP A 368 -0.86 18.65 10.51
C ASP A 368 -0.99 18.09 11.95
N ILE A 369 -2.15 18.37 12.58
CA ILE A 369 -2.50 17.88 13.89
C ILE A 369 -3.78 17.05 13.80
N ARG A 370 -3.62 15.72 13.81
CA ARG A 370 -4.73 14.77 13.77
C ARG A 370 -5.21 14.45 15.17
N THR A 371 -6.43 14.91 15.49
CA THR A 371 -7.05 14.72 16.81
C THR A 371 -8.24 13.79 16.70
N ASN A 372 -8.21 12.68 17.44
CA ASN A 372 -9.38 11.84 17.66
C ASN A 372 -10.06 12.28 18.98
N PRO A 373 -11.28 12.84 18.96
CA PRO A 373 -11.98 13.30 20.15
C PRO A 373 -12.18 12.21 21.21
N LYS A 374 -12.30 10.96 20.81
CA LYS A 374 -12.47 9.81 21.72
C LYS A 374 -11.29 9.62 22.67
N HIS A 375 -10.09 10.07 22.29
CA HIS A 375 -8.90 9.97 23.13
C HIS A 375 -8.99 10.82 24.37
N TYR A 376 -9.80 11.86 24.35
CA TYR A 376 -9.97 12.84 25.44
C TYR A 376 -11.27 12.66 26.22
N GLU A 377 -12.13 11.72 25.89
CA GLU A 377 -13.41 11.49 26.59
C GLU A 377 -13.25 11.38 28.12
N PRO A 378 -12.24 10.68 28.67
CA PRO A 378 -12.06 10.61 30.13
C PRO A 378 -11.74 11.95 30.79
N ILE A 379 -11.15 12.92 30.05
CA ILE A 379 -10.85 14.27 30.55
C ILE A 379 -12.03 15.20 30.29
N ALA A 380 -12.66 15.11 29.12
CA ALA A 380 -13.79 15.95 28.73
C ALA A 380 -14.97 15.82 29.69
N LYS A 381 -15.08 14.69 30.39
CA LYS A 381 -16.09 14.48 31.43
C LYS A 381 -15.75 15.17 32.78
N LYS A 382 -14.50 15.60 33.00
CA LYS A 382 -14.06 16.03 34.32
C LYS A 382 -14.24 17.51 34.59
N VAL A 383 -13.93 18.44 33.68
CA VAL A 383 -14.20 19.89 33.89
C VAL A 383 -14.19 20.68 32.58
N PRO A 384 -15.20 21.47 32.27
CA PRO A 384 -15.24 22.31 31.07
C PRO A 384 -14.16 23.40 31.10
N THR A 385 -13.52 23.64 29.94
CA THR A 385 -12.41 24.61 29.83
C THR A 385 -12.83 25.94 29.18
N SER A 386 -13.90 25.98 28.40
CA SER A 386 -14.38 27.21 27.77
C SER A 386 -15.41 27.94 28.66
N VAL A 387 -15.35 29.26 28.72
CA VAL A 387 -16.26 30.09 29.52
C VAL A 387 -17.74 29.81 29.22
N PRO A 388 -18.18 29.69 27.96
CA PRO A 388 -19.58 29.34 27.64
C PRO A 388 -19.99 27.96 28.12
N GLN A 389 -19.07 26.98 28.09
CA GLN A 389 -19.33 25.62 28.52
C GLN A 389 -19.39 25.54 30.06
N ILE A 390 -18.48 26.18 30.77
CA ILE A 390 -18.49 26.29 32.25
C ILE A 390 -19.82 26.86 32.72
N ARG A 391 -20.30 27.94 32.10
CA ARG A 391 -21.59 28.55 32.46
C ARG A 391 -22.75 27.61 32.26
N ARG A 392 -22.83 26.92 31.12
CA ARG A 392 -23.91 25.95 30.83
C ARG A 392 -23.90 24.79 31.81
N ASP A 393 -22.74 24.18 32.01
CA ASP A 393 -22.62 22.97 32.83
C ASP A 393 -22.82 23.28 34.29
N PHE A 394 -22.31 24.43 34.81
CA PHE A 394 -22.54 24.90 36.14
C PHE A 394 -24.01 25.18 36.43
N THR A 395 -24.70 25.85 35.49
CA THR A 395 -26.14 26.14 35.60
C THR A 395 -27.00 24.88 35.49
N LYS A 396 -26.58 23.89 34.70
CA LYS A 396 -27.28 22.61 34.56
C LYS A 396 -27.11 21.73 35.81
N LEU A 397 -25.93 21.78 36.44
CA LEU A 397 -25.55 20.93 37.55
C LEU A 397 -26.11 21.40 38.86
N PHE A 398 -26.08 22.72 39.09
CA PHE A 398 -26.51 23.34 40.34
C PHE A 398 -27.75 24.21 40.16
N THR A 399 -28.79 23.92 40.94
CA THR A 399 -30.04 24.71 40.91
C THR A 399 -29.78 26.19 41.21
N ASN A 400 -28.86 26.48 42.16
CA ASN A 400 -28.43 27.81 42.48
C ASN A 400 -27.37 28.38 41.52
N GLY A 401 -26.94 27.60 40.53
CA GLY A 401 -25.84 27.94 39.63
C GLY A 401 -26.05 29.23 38.83
N LYS A 402 -27.27 29.45 38.34
CA LYS A 402 -27.62 30.66 37.58
C LYS A 402 -27.51 31.91 38.47
N ARG A 403 -28.12 31.87 39.67
CA ARG A 403 -28.10 32.95 40.64
C ARG A 403 -26.65 33.26 41.09
N TYR A 404 -25.86 32.23 41.32
CA TYR A 404 -24.42 32.38 41.65
C TYR A 404 -23.65 33.11 40.55
N LEU A 405 -23.76 32.70 39.31
CA LEU A 405 -23.03 33.30 38.19
C LEU A 405 -23.45 34.75 37.91
N GLU A 406 -24.72 35.09 38.12
CA GLU A 406 -25.21 36.47 37.99
C GLU A 406 -24.62 37.40 39.04
N ILE A 407 -24.57 36.97 40.32
CA ILE A 407 -24.02 37.76 41.40
C ILE A 407 -22.48 37.80 41.34
N ALA A 408 -21.85 36.65 41.10
CA ALA A 408 -20.40 36.53 40.92
C ALA A 408 -19.87 37.39 39.77
N GLY A 409 -20.67 37.51 38.67
CA GLY A 409 -20.35 38.38 37.54
C GLY A 409 -20.27 39.88 37.87
N ARG A 410 -20.92 40.31 38.96
CA ARG A 410 -20.84 41.68 39.43
C ARG A 410 -19.67 41.92 40.44
N LYS A 411 -19.16 40.83 41.06
CA LYS A 411 -18.14 40.88 42.09
C LYS A 411 -16.73 40.53 41.65
N PHE A 412 -16.60 39.64 40.69
CA PHE A 412 -15.31 39.08 40.25
C PHE A 412 -15.08 39.35 38.77
N GLU A 413 -13.85 39.70 38.44
CA GLU A 413 -13.43 39.84 37.03
C GLU A 413 -13.55 38.49 36.26
N GLN A 414 -13.37 37.37 36.96
CA GLN A 414 -13.43 36.02 36.37
C GLN A 414 -14.40 35.11 37.16
N PRO A 415 -15.72 35.32 37.07
CA PRO A 415 -16.71 34.54 37.84
C PRO A 415 -16.68 33.06 37.51
N THR A 416 -16.38 32.71 36.28
CA THR A 416 -16.28 31.34 35.82
C THR A 416 -15.07 30.58 36.36
N PHE A 417 -14.03 31.27 36.83
CA PHE A 417 -12.93 30.67 37.57
C PHE A 417 -13.40 30.03 38.87
N HIS A 418 -14.19 30.75 39.64
CA HIS A 418 -14.75 30.24 40.91
C HIS A 418 -15.74 29.12 40.67
N ALA A 419 -16.64 29.28 39.68
CA ALA A 419 -17.60 28.25 39.27
C ALA A 419 -16.92 26.94 38.85
N ARG A 420 -15.88 27.03 38.04
CA ARG A 420 -15.09 25.89 37.64
C ARG A 420 -14.47 25.15 38.84
N ARG A 421 -13.89 25.88 39.76
CA ARG A 421 -13.27 25.33 40.97
C ARG A 421 -14.29 24.68 41.91
N ILE A 422 -15.53 25.19 41.96
CA ILE A 422 -16.61 24.54 42.69
C ILE A 422 -17.02 23.24 41.99
N MET A 423 -17.09 23.23 40.67
CA MET A 423 -17.38 21.99 39.92
C MET A 423 -16.31 20.90 40.13
N GLU A 424 -15.03 21.28 40.32
CA GLU A 424 -13.95 20.33 40.62
C GLU A 424 -14.15 19.63 41.98
N LEU A 425 -14.97 20.18 42.89
CA LEU A 425 -15.25 19.56 44.17
C LEU A 425 -16.27 18.43 44.15
N GLN A 426 -16.91 18.16 43.00
CA GLN A 426 -17.79 17.00 42.79
C GLN A 426 -17.09 15.66 42.99
N ASP A 427 -15.76 15.61 42.83
CA ASP A 427 -14.97 14.40 43.09
C ASP A 427 -14.87 14.09 44.59
N LEU A 428 -15.24 15.06 45.47
CA LEU A 428 -15.09 14.99 46.95
C LEU A 428 -16.42 15.15 47.70
N TYR A 429 -17.42 15.76 47.06
CA TYR A 429 -18.70 16.11 47.71
C TYR A 429 -19.88 15.86 46.76
N ASP A 430 -21.02 15.44 47.31
CA ASP A 430 -22.23 15.26 46.54
C ASP A 430 -22.75 16.58 45.97
N VAL A 431 -23.37 16.50 44.79
CA VAL A 431 -23.90 17.66 44.07
C VAL A 431 -24.93 18.44 44.91
N GLU A 432 -25.73 17.72 45.70
CA GLU A 432 -26.72 18.33 46.57
C GLU A 432 -26.07 19.17 47.69
N ILE A 433 -25.00 18.67 48.33
CA ILE A 433 -24.22 19.38 49.33
C ILE A 433 -23.61 20.63 48.72
N LEU A 434 -22.95 20.50 47.58
CA LEU A 434 -22.35 21.64 46.89
C LEU A 434 -23.39 22.67 46.49
N ASN A 435 -24.58 22.27 46.02
CA ASN A 435 -25.66 23.18 45.65
C ASN A 435 -26.22 23.96 46.88
N ARG A 436 -26.34 23.32 48.04
CA ARG A 436 -26.69 24.00 49.32
C ARG A 436 -25.63 25.02 49.68
N PHE A 437 -24.35 24.66 49.65
CA PHE A 437 -23.26 25.59 49.96
C PHE A 437 -23.14 26.72 48.95
N ILE A 438 -23.51 26.53 47.70
CA ILE A 438 -23.65 27.62 46.74
C ILE A 438 -24.72 28.61 47.20
N GLY A 439 -25.86 28.13 47.68
CA GLY A 439 -26.89 29.01 48.28
C GLY A 439 -26.37 29.81 49.48
N ILE A 440 -25.78 29.13 50.46
CA ILE A 440 -25.19 29.74 51.65
C ILE A 440 -24.10 30.77 51.28
N SER A 441 -23.22 30.42 50.29
CA SER A 441 -22.16 31.35 49.85
C SER A 441 -22.70 32.65 49.25
N ILE A 442 -23.88 32.58 48.59
CA ILE A 442 -24.58 33.73 48.07
C ILE A 442 -25.13 34.58 49.21
N ASP A 443 -25.78 33.95 50.19
CA ASP A 443 -26.47 34.65 51.30
C ASP A 443 -25.49 35.22 52.28
N GLU A 444 -24.33 34.59 52.54
CA GLU A 444 -23.24 35.10 53.40
C GLU A 444 -22.24 36.00 52.64
N ASP A 445 -22.45 36.22 51.33
CA ASP A 445 -21.56 37.02 50.50
C ASP A 445 -20.10 36.49 50.37
N LYS A 446 -19.91 35.16 50.57
CA LYS A 446 -18.63 34.45 50.57
C LYS A 446 -18.46 33.57 49.33
N MET A 447 -18.52 34.18 48.15
CA MET A 447 -18.62 33.46 46.87
C MET A 447 -17.27 33.09 46.25
N ASP A 448 -16.15 33.58 46.80
CA ASP A 448 -14.84 33.19 46.32
C ASP A 448 -14.50 31.74 46.71
N ILE A 449 -13.71 31.03 45.87
CA ILE A 449 -13.40 29.61 46.07
C ILE A 449 -12.67 29.32 47.39
N LYS A 450 -11.89 30.29 47.94
CA LYS A 450 -11.15 30.10 49.19
C LYS A 450 -12.14 30.07 50.35
N SER A 451 -13.03 31.04 50.41
CA SER A 451 -14.11 31.14 51.43
C SER A 451 -15.10 29.95 51.28
N PHE A 452 -15.43 29.55 50.06
CA PHE A 452 -16.29 28.39 49.81
C PHE A 452 -15.67 27.10 50.37
N LYS A 453 -14.38 26.86 50.12
CA LYS A 453 -13.66 25.71 50.69
C LYS A 453 -13.53 25.75 52.18
N ALA A 454 -13.42 26.93 52.76
CA ALA A 454 -13.39 27.10 54.24
C ALA A 454 -14.74 26.68 54.86
N MET A 455 -15.87 27.10 54.26
CA MET A 455 -17.20 26.69 54.70
C MET A 455 -17.41 25.16 54.63
N LEU A 456 -16.95 24.52 53.57
CA LEU A 456 -17.01 23.04 53.44
C LEU A 456 -16.13 22.33 54.47
N ARG A 457 -14.97 22.89 54.85
CA ARG A 457 -14.10 22.36 55.90
C ARG A 457 -14.74 22.47 57.28
N GLU A 458 -15.34 23.63 57.60
CA GLU A 458 -16.06 23.85 58.84
C GLU A 458 -17.26 22.91 58.99
N TYR A 459 -17.94 22.57 57.86
CA TYR A 459 -19.00 21.58 57.83
C TYR A 459 -18.48 20.17 58.16
N ASN A 460 -17.35 19.79 57.60
CA ASN A 460 -16.74 18.46 57.83
C ASN A 460 -16.18 18.32 59.26
N SER A 461 -15.70 19.44 59.88
CA SER A 461 -15.19 19.41 61.25
C SER A 461 -16.28 19.40 62.33
N GLY A 462 -17.53 19.54 61.97
CA GLY A 462 -18.65 19.57 62.93
C GLY A 462 -18.77 20.83 63.71
N ASP A 463 -17.95 21.88 63.48
CA ASP A 463 -17.83 23.09 64.27
C ASP A 463 -18.90 24.18 63.98
N ARG A 464 -19.80 23.93 63.00
CA ARG A 464 -20.85 24.90 62.63
C ARG A 464 -22.26 24.35 62.77
N HIS A 465 -23.01 24.92 63.70
CA HIS A 465 -24.47 24.92 63.68
C HIS A 465 -24.97 25.92 62.62
N ILE A 466 -25.13 25.45 61.37
CA ILE A 466 -25.77 26.22 60.31
C ILE A 466 -27.29 26.18 60.58
N THR A 467 -27.88 27.28 60.94
CA THR A 467 -29.33 27.42 61.15
C THR A 467 -30.05 26.98 59.84
N GLY A 468 -30.83 25.90 59.94
CA GLY A 468 -31.56 25.35 58.83
C GLY A 468 -31.12 23.92 58.38
N PHE A 469 -30.13 23.33 59.05
CA PHE A 469 -29.72 21.96 58.86
C PHE A 469 -30.25 21.08 60.01
N GLU A 470 -31.39 20.44 59.81
CA GLU A 470 -31.70 19.22 60.54
C GLU A 470 -30.95 18.08 59.85
N LYS A 471 -30.01 17.43 60.56
CA LYS A 471 -29.42 16.18 60.07
C LYS A 471 -30.55 15.20 59.87
N ALA A 472 -30.67 14.62 58.68
CA ALA A 472 -31.50 13.42 58.52
C ALA A 472 -30.91 12.38 59.47
N ASP A 473 -31.76 11.84 60.36
CA ASP A 473 -31.36 10.84 61.32
C ASP A 473 -30.83 9.60 60.54
N GLY A 474 -29.50 9.36 60.66
CA GLY A 474 -28.86 8.20 60.07
C GLY A 474 -27.59 8.44 59.27
N GLU A 475 -27.13 9.70 59.04
CA GLU A 475 -25.84 9.95 58.39
C GLU A 475 -24.74 10.03 59.45
N GLU A 476 -23.88 8.99 59.52
CA GLU A 476 -22.60 9.08 60.26
C GLU A 476 -21.72 10.13 59.62
N PRO A 477 -21.00 10.94 60.42
CA PRO A 477 -20.08 11.92 59.85
C PRO A 477 -18.98 11.19 59.09
N LEU A 478 -18.71 11.64 57.87
CA LEU A 478 -17.58 11.22 57.03
C LEU A 478 -16.21 11.58 57.65
N SER A 479 -16.02 11.28 58.96
CA SER A 479 -14.81 11.64 59.71
C SER A 479 -13.63 10.71 59.48
N ASP A 480 -13.81 9.57 58.83
CA ASP A 480 -12.76 8.53 58.76
C ASP A 480 -12.12 8.33 57.39
N VAL A 481 -12.45 9.13 56.37
CA VAL A 481 -11.87 8.87 55.04
C VAL A 481 -10.64 9.71 54.72
N PHE A 482 -10.44 10.91 55.29
CA PHE A 482 -9.20 11.69 55.06
C PHE A 482 -8.88 12.62 56.25
N THR A 483 -7.85 12.28 57.04
CA THR A 483 -7.22 13.23 57.96
C THR A 483 -6.41 14.29 57.19
N SER A 484 -6.34 15.51 57.70
CA SER A 484 -5.61 16.64 57.07
C SER A 484 -4.13 16.38 56.81
N ALA A 485 -3.56 15.30 57.39
CA ALA A 485 -2.19 14.83 57.17
C ALA A 485 -2.01 14.09 55.84
N GLU A 486 -3.06 13.47 55.27
CA GLU A 486 -2.97 12.73 54.00
C GLU A 486 -3.12 13.62 52.75
N LEU A 487 -3.63 14.86 52.92
CA LEU A 487 -3.77 15.82 51.82
C LEU A 487 -2.57 16.79 51.66
N THR A 488 -1.68 16.83 52.65
CA THR A 488 -0.39 17.55 52.56
C THR A 488 0.69 16.55 52.14
N ARG A 489 1.02 16.52 50.85
CA ARG A 489 2.23 15.82 50.41
C ARG A 489 3.42 16.43 51.16
N ASN A 490 4.19 15.52 51.81
CA ASN A 490 5.37 15.90 52.59
C ASN A 490 6.34 16.71 51.71
N CYS A 491 6.96 17.76 52.22
CA CYS A 491 7.93 18.60 51.48
C CYS A 491 9.05 17.80 50.83
N SER A 492 9.41 16.65 51.37
CA SER A 492 10.35 15.70 50.75
C SER A 492 9.93 15.20 49.37
N TYR A 493 8.65 15.21 49.03
CA TYR A 493 8.16 14.85 47.69
C TYR A 493 8.56 15.95 46.67
N TYR A 494 8.56 17.20 47.06
CA TYR A 494 8.97 18.30 46.16
C TYR A 494 10.48 18.45 46.09
N GLU A 495 11.22 18.09 47.15
CA GLU A 495 12.69 18.06 47.15
C GLU A 495 13.25 16.95 46.26
N TYR A 496 12.56 15.83 46.16
CA TYR A 496 12.93 14.75 45.24
C TYR A 496 12.82 15.21 43.78
N TYR A 497 11.72 15.85 43.40
CA TYR A 497 11.54 16.38 42.04
C TYR A 497 12.46 17.55 41.70
N ALA A 498 12.76 18.41 42.69
CA ALA A 498 13.69 19.52 42.49
C ALA A 498 15.13 19.02 42.21
N LYS A 499 15.55 17.90 42.82
CA LYS A 499 16.84 17.28 42.56
C LYS A 499 16.95 16.59 41.23
N GLU A 500 15.87 15.97 40.70
CA GLU A 500 15.86 15.39 39.36
C GLU A 500 15.92 16.45 38.26
N VAL A 501 15.31 17.62 38.45
CA VAL A 501 15.32 18.74 37.47
C VAL A 501 16.65 19.49 37.46
N LEU A 502 17.42 19.46 38.54
CA LEU A 502 18.75 20.10 38.62
C LEU A 502 19.90 19.20 38.13
N ASN A 503 19.66 17.93 37.90
CA ASN A 503 20.65 16.95 37.42
C ASN A 503 20.33 16.40 35.99
N ALA A 504 19.40 17.02 35.29
CA ALA A 504 19.09 16.78 33.86
C ALA A 504 19.44 18.06 33.05
#